data_da9881162fffb58bb8802ccd34d81f74
#
_entry.id   da9881162fffb58bb8802ccd34d81f74
#
_cell.length_a   1.000
_cell.length_b   1.000
_cell.length_c   1.000
_cell.angle_alpha   90.00
_cell.angle_beta   90.00
_cell.angle_gamma   90.00
#
_symmetry.space_group_name_H-M   'P 1'
#
loop_
_entity.id
_entity.type
_entity.pdbx_description
1 polymer ?
#
loop_
_entity_poly.entity_id
_entity_poly.type
_entity_poly.pdbx_seq_one_letter_code
_entity_poly.pdbx_strand_id
1 'polypeptide(L)' 'MDKIGKRQEAALKAHSKHHTKKHMAFMRKLIKEGATFTESHKRAMKKIGK' A
#
# COMPACT_ATOMS: atom_id res chain seq x y z
N MET A 1 -7.28 10.53 -12.35
CA MET A 1 -5.95 10.05 -12.77
C MET A 1 -5.35 9.19 -11.68
N ASP A 2 -4.81 8.06 -12.06
CA ASP A 2 -4.23 7.14 -11.11
C ASP A 2 -2.89 7.67 -10.61
N LYS A 3 -2.75 7.79 -9.29
CA LYS A 3 -1.52 8.30 -8.70
C LYS A 3 -0.51 7.20 -8.41
N ILE A 4 -0.92 5.95 -8.60
CA ILE A 4 -0.03 4.82 -8.36
C ILE A 4 0.75 4.53 -9.64
N GLY A 5 2.05 4.70 -9.59
CA GLY A 5 2.91 4.40 -10.72
C GLY A 5 3.16 2.91 -10.87
N LYS A 6 3.75 2.53 -12.00
CA LYS A 6 4.03 1.13 -12.28
C LYS A 6 4.93 0.50 -11.23
N ARG A 7 5.89 1.25 -10.72
CA ARG A 7 6.79 0.76 -9.66
C ARG A 7 6.02 0.42 -8.40
N GLN A 8 5.09 1.29 -8.03
CA GLN A 8 4.30 1.08 -6.83
C GLN A 8 3.33 -0.08 -7.01
N GLU A 9 2.77 -0.23 -8.20
CA GLU A 9 1.91 -1.37 -8.47
C GLU A 9 2.68 -2.69 -8.34
N ALA A 10 3.88 -2.74 -8.89
CA ALA A 10 4.71 -3.94 -8.79
C ALA A 10 5.07 -4.23 -7.34
N ALA A 11 5.42 -3.19 -6.59
CA ALA A 11 5.75 -3.35 -5.18
C ALA A 11 4.53 -3.82 -4.40
N LEU A 12 3.35 -3.29 -4.70
CA LEU A 12 2.13 -3.72 -4.04
C LEU A 12 1.82 -5.18 -4.31
N LYS A 13 2.02 -5.61 -5.55
CA LYS A 13 1.82 -7.02 -5.89
C LYS A 13 2.77 -7.93 -5.13
N ALA A 14 4.03 -7.53 -5.02
CA ALA A 14 5.01 -8.31 -4.28
C ALA A 14 4.62 -8.39 -2.81
N HIS A 15 4.18 -7.27 -2.24
CA HIS A 15 3.74 -7.22 -0.85
C HIS A 15 2.50 -8.05 -0.59
N SER A 16 1.62 -8.17 -1.57
CA SER A 16 0.38 -8.92 -1.38
C SER A 16 0.61 -10.39 -1.03
N LYS A 17 1.79 -10.88 -1.31
CA LYS A 17 2.16 -12.25 -0.94
C LYS A 17 2.40 -12.40 0.56
N HIS A 18 2.68 -11.31 1.25
CA HIS A 18 3.06 -11.32 2.65
C HIS A 18 2.05 -10.62 3.56
N HIS A 19 1.07 -9.97 2.97
CA HIS A 19 0.10 -9.17 3.73
C HIS A 19 -1.32 -9.51 3.32
N THR A 20 -2.25 -9.22 4.22
CA THR A 20 -3.66 -9.48 3.95
C THR A 20 -4.19 -8.49 2.91
N LYS A 21 -5.36 -8.84 2.35
CA LYS A 21 -6.03 -7.95 1.41
C LYS A 21 -6.38 -6.61 2.05
N LYS A 22 -6.76 -6.62 3.33
CA LYS A 22 -7.06 -5.39 4.06
C LYS A 22 -5.86 -4.48 4.12
N HIS A 23 -4.68 -5.05 4.41
CA HIS A 23 -3.44 -4.29 4.45
C HIS A 23 -3.16 -3.62 3.11
N MET A 24 -3.26 -4.41 2.04
CA MET A 24 -2.97 -3.90 0.70
C MET A 24 -3.98 -2.85 0.26
N ALA A 25 -5.25 -3.07 0.56
CA ALA A 25 -6.28 -2.11 0.21
C ALA A 25 -6.06 -0.78 0.93
N PHE A 26 -5.68 -0.86 2.20
CA PHE A 26 -5.41 0.34 2.99
C PHE A 26 -4.22 1.12 2.43
N MET A 27 -3.14 0.42 2.10
CA MET A 27 -1.97 1.04 1.50
C MET A 27 -2.32 1.71 0.18
N ARG A 28 -3.05 1.00 -0.67
CA ARG A 28 -3.44 1.51 -1.97
C ARG A 28 -4.28 2.78 -1.83
N LYS A 29 -5.17 2.80 -0.86
CA LYS A 29 -5.98 3.98 -0.58
C LYS A 29 -5.10 5.18 -0.20
N LEU A 30 -4.15 4.96 0.70
CA LEU A 30 -3.27 6.03 1.15
C LEU A 30 -2.40 6.57 0.02
N ILE A 31 -1.89 5.68 -0.83
CA ILE A 31 -1.08 6.09 -1.97
C ILE A 31 -1.89 6.94 -2.93
N LYS A 32 -3.14 6.57 -3.17
CA LYS A 32 -4.02 7.36 -4.02
C LYS A 32 -4.29 8.74 -3.43
N GLU A 33 -4.28 8.85 -2.10
CA GLU A 33 -4.49 10.13 -1.43
C GLU A 33 -3.22 10.97 -1.38
N GLY A 34 -2.11 10.46 -1.87
CA GLY A 34 -0.89 11.21 -1.97
C GLY A 34 0.24 10.76 -1.05
N ALA A 35 0.02 9.73 -0.25
CA ALA A 35 1.07 9.23 0.64
C ALA A 35 2.11 8.46 -0.16
N THR A 36 3.34 8.44 0.36
CA THR A 36 4.38 7.62 -0.25
C THR A 36 4.16 6.16 0.09
N PHE A 37 4.83 5.29 -0.65
CA PHE A 37 4.77 3.86 -0.37
C PHE A 37 5.21 3.56 1.06
N THR A 38 6.35 4.15 1.47
CA THR A 38 6.88 3.94 2.81
C THR A 38 5.90 4.41 3.88
N GLU A 39 5.31 5.58 3.69
CA GLU A 39 4.35 6.13 4.62
C GLU A 39 3.11 5.25 4.72
N SER A 40 2.62 4.81 3.58
CA SER A 40 1.46 3.93 3.52
C SER A 40 1.71 2.62 4.25
N HIS A 41 2.89 2.05 4.06
CA HIS A 41 3.28 0.82 4.72
C HIS A 41 3.33 0.99 6.24
N LYS A 42 3.94 2.07 6.71
CA LYS A 42 4.02 2.35 8.13
C LYS A 42 2.63 2.45 8.76
N ARG A 43 1.74 3.18 8.10
CA ARG A 43 0.39 3.37 8.62
C ARG A 43 -0.41 2.08 8.59
N ALA A 44 -0.25 1.29 7.55
CA ALA A 44 -0.92 0.01 7.45
C ALA A 44 -0.45 -0.95 8.53
N MET A 45 0.85 -1.00 8.78
CA MET A 45 1.40 -1.84 9.84
C MET A 45 0.86 -1.42 11.21
N LYS A 46 0.74 -0.13 11.44
CA LYS A 46 0.28 0.40 12.70
C LYS A 46 -1.22 0.15 12.91
N LYS A 47 -2.00 0.28 11.85
CA LYS A 47 -3.46 0.18 11.97
C LYS A 47 -3.96 -1.25 11.83
N ILE A 48 -3.41 -2.00 10.92
CA ILE A 48 -3.88 -3.35 10.58
C ILE A 48 -2.95 -4.41 11.13
N GLY A 49 -1.67 -4.13 11.14
CA GLY A 49 -0.67 -5.01 11.70
C GLY A 49 -0.12 -6.04 10.73
N LYS A 50 -0.84 -6.31 9.68
CA LYS A 50 -0.39 -7.31 8.70
C LYS A 50 -0.78 -6.96 7.29
#